data_a1af4cfd3223e4cd5b4a1a9b41b8bdb8
#
_entry.id   a1af4cfd3223e4cd5b4a1a9b41b8bdb8
#
_cell.length_a   1.000
_cell.length_b   1.000
_cell.length_c   1.000
_cell.angle_alpha   90.00
_cell.angle_beta   90.00
_cell.angle_gamma   90.00
#
_symmetry.space_group_name_H-M   'P 1'
#
loop_
_entity.id
_entity.type
_entity.pdbx_description
1 polymer ?
#
loop_
_entity_poly.entity_id
_entity_poly.type
_entity_poly.pdbx_seq_one_letter_code
_entity_poly.pdbx_strand_id
1 'polypeptide(L)'
;YVMGSHATCSGAWVSGPEDLSPPEYFWGYNRMTTIQGLFGAGDTVGGSAHKFSSGSFTEGRLAAKAAVKYIEDQKANDIKVSDKQCDDFKETIYKPLENYTVGRNEITGGTVSPSYISPIQGLQRLQKIMDEYVGGISYNYMTNENTLKKGLELLAWLEEDLENVGAEDYHQLMRAWELKH
;
A
#
# COMPACT_ATOMS: atom_id res chain seq x y z
N TYR A 1 15.39 6.34 -24.53
CA TYR A 1 14.44 7.16 -23.78
C TYR A 1 13.90 6.31 -22.64
N VAL A 2 14.32 6.58 -21.44
CA VAL A 2 13.76 5.89 -20.27
C VAL A 2 12.48 6.62 -19.90
N MET A 3 11.36 5.93 -19.90
CA MET A 3 10.14 6.47 -19.34
C MET A 3 10.36 6.73 -17.85
N GLY A 4 10.46 8.00 -17.48
CA GLY A 4 10.52 8.38 -16.08
C GLY A 4 9.20 8.04 -15.39
N SER A 5 9.28 7.65 -14.14
CA SER A 5 8.11 7.51 -13.31
C SER A 5 7.58 8.89 -12.93
N HIS A 6 6.72 9.43 -13.74
CA HIS A 6 5.91 10.56 -13.32
C HIS A 6 4.71 10.06 -12.53
N ALA A 7 4.18 10.92 -11.67
CA ALA A 7 2.93 10.65 -10.99
C ALA A 7 1.85 10.27 -12.00
N THR A 8 1.25 9.12 -11.79
CA THR A 8 0.16 8.60 -12.61
C THR A 8 -1.18 8.95 -11.98
N CYS A 9 -2.29 8.64 -12.64
CA CYS A 9 -3.62 8.76 -12.05
C CYS A 9 -3.93 7.64 -11.03
N SER A 10 -2.98 6.78 -10.72
CA SER A 10 -3.09 5.76 -9.67
C SER A 10 -2.72 6.32 -8.30
N GLY A 11 -3.28 5.74 -7.27
CA GLY A 11 -3.04 6.14 -5.88
C GLY A 11 -4.18 5.72 -4.98
N ALA A 12 -4.19 6.23 -3.76
CA ALA A 12 -5.24 5.94 -2.80
C ALA A 12 -6.62 6.32 -3.34
N TRP A 13 -7.59 5.43 -3.15
CA TRP A 13 -8.97 5.70 -3.50
C TRP A 13 -9.57 6.67 -2.50
N VAL A 14 -10.10 7.78 -2.97
CA VAL A 14 -10.70 8.82 -2.14
C VAL A 14 -12.08 9.21 -2.66
N SER A 15 -12.96 9.61 -1.75
CA SER A 15 -14.27 10.15 -2.10
C SER A 15 -14.15 11.41 -2.94
N GLY A 16 -14.96 11.50 -3.97
CA GLY A 16 -15.10 12.71 -4.77
C GLY A 16 -15.92 13.81 -4.07
N PRO A 17 -16.10 14.97 -4.71
CA PRO A 17 -17.02 16.01 -4.22
C PRO A 17 -18.47 15.56 -4.39
N GLU A 18 -19.32 15.91 -3.42
CA GLU A 18 -20.74 15.53 -3.34
C GLU A 18 -21.56 16.01 -4.55
N ASP A 19 -21.26 17.21 -5.02
CA ASP A 19 -22.00 17.90 -6.08
C ASP A 19 -21.59 17.49 -7.51
N LEU A 20 -20.46 16.82 -7.67
CA LEU A 20 -19.90 16.48 -8.98
C LEU A 20 -19.70 14.99 -9.20
N SER A 21 -19.64 14.20 -8.15
CA SER A 21 -19.34 12.77 -8.24
C SER A 21 -20.62 11.95 -8.42
N PRO A 22 -20.57 10.88 -9.23
CA PRO A 22 -21.61 9.84 -9.15
C PRO A 22 -21.72 9.31 -7.71
N PRO A 23 -22.93 8.91 -7.28
CA PRO A 23 -23.18 8.47 -5.90
C PRO A 23 -22.25 7.36 -5.42
N GLU A 24 -21.85 6.47 -6.30
CA GLU A 24 -20.92 5.36 -6.01
C GLU A 24 -19.48 5.80 -5.71
N TYR A 25 -19.12 7.03 -6.06
CA TYR A 25 -17.81 7.65 -5.81
C TYR A 25 -17.84 8.72 -4.73
N PHE A 26 -18.96 8.84 -4.03
CA PHE A 26 -19.09 9.70 -2.87
C PHE A 26 -19.58 8.89 -1.66
N TRP A 27 -18.73 8.76 -0.64
CA TRP A 27 -19.06 8.00 0.58
C TRP A 27 -18.79 8.77 1.88
N GLY A 28 -18.88 10.07 1.80
CA GLY A 28 -18.75 10.90 3.01
C GLY A 28 -18.16 12.26 2.71
N TYR A 29 -16.88 12.43 2.94
CA TYR A 29 -16.22 13.72 2.81
C TYR A 29 -15.24 13.72 1.64
N ASN A 30 -15.22 14.81 0.89
CA ASN A 30 -14.32 14.96 -0.26
C ASN A 30 -12.86 14.66 0.14
N ARG A 31 -12.17 13.82 -0.62
CA ARG A 31 -10.80 13.34 -0.36
C ARG A 31 -10.63 12.40 0.85
N MET A 32 -11.71 11.97 1.49
CA MET A 32 -11.64 10.93 2.50
C MET A 32 -11.41 9.57 1.82
N THR A 33 -10.50 8.76 2.36
CA THR A 33 -10.30 7.39 1.92
C THR A 33 -11.47 6.50 2.38
N THR A 34 -11.44 5.21 2.07
CA THR A 34 -12.41 4.24 2.62
C THR A 34 -12.23 4.02 4.12
N ILE A 35 -11.12 4.49 4.70
CA ILE A 35 -10.90 4.52 6.16
C ILE A 35 -11.42 5.83 6.70
N GLN A 36 -12.38 5.75 7.61
CA GLN A 36 -13.03 6.92 8.19
C GLN A 36 -12.02 7.83 8.91
N GLY A 37 -12.04 9.11 8.57
CA GLY A 37 -11.14 10.12 9.14
C GLY A 37 -9.74 10.18 8.52
N LEU A 38 -9.42 9.29 7.58
CA LEU A 38 -8.17 9.34 6.83
C LEU A 38 -8.40 10.02 5.48
N PHE A 39 -7.67 11.11 5.24
CA PHE A 39 -7.75 11.91 4.02
C PHE A 39 -6.48 11.80 3.20
N GLY A 40 -6.63 11.74 1.87
CA GLY A 40 -5.53 11.74 0.93
C GLY A 40 -5.46 13.04 0.13
N ALA A 41 -4.25 13.48 -0.22
CA ALA A 41 -4.04 14.65 -1.06
C ALA A 41 -2.76 14.55 -1.88
N GLY A 42 -2.74 15.23 -3.03
CA GLY A 42 -1.58 15.30 -3.91
C GLY A 42 -1.30 14.02 -4.67
N ASP A 43 -0.04 13.71 -4.84
CA ASP A 43 0.41 12.61 -5.69
C ASP A 43 0.03 11.21 -5.17
N THR A 44 -0.31 11.11 -3.89
CA THR A 44 -0.77 9.85 -3.27
C THR A 44 -2.20 9.47 -3.62
N VAL A 45 -2.97 10.40 -4.20
CA VAL A 45 -4.38 10.21 -4.50
C VAL A 45 -4.58 9.74 -5.93
N GLY A 46 -5.34 8.65 -6.10
CA GLY A 46 -5.87 8.24 -7.40
C GLY A 46 -6.93 9.22 -7.91
N GLY A 47 -7.07 9.33 -9.21
CA GLY A 47 -8.08 10.19 -9.84
C GLY A 47 -7.78 11.69 -9.79
N SER A 48 -6.65 12.14 -9.29
CA SER A 48 -6.22 13.53 -9.45
C SER A 48 -5.77 13.76 -10.87
N ALA A 49 -6.48 14.61 -11.58
CA ALA A 49 -6.20 14.91 -12.98
C ALA A 49 -4.94 15.76 -13.19
N HIS A 50 -4.47 16.44 -12.16
CA HIS A 50 -3.31 17.31 -12.20
C HIS A 50 -2.47 17.14 -10.94
N LYS A 51 -1.31 16.54 -11.10
CA LYS A 51 -0.37 16.25 -10.01
C LYS A 51 0.72 17.31 -9.90
N PHE A 52 1.78 17.08 -9.15
CA PHE A 52 2.83 18.05 -8.81
C PHE A 52 2.32 19.23 -7.97
N SER A 53 3.05 20.34 -8.01
CA SER A 53 2.85 21.45 -7.08
C SER A 53 1.43 22.02 -7.11
N SER A 54 0.90 22.37 -8.27
CA SER A 54 -0.44 23.00 -8.37
C SER A 54 -1.56 22.03 -7.99
N GLY A 55 -1.46 20.78 -8.41
CA GLY A 55 -2.39 19.72 -8.04
C GLY A 55 -2.34 19.43 -6.54
N SER A 56 -1.15 19.28 -5.98
CA SER A 56 -0.95 19.02 -4.56
C SER A 56 -1.48 20.14 -3.67
N PHE A 57 -1.30 21.42 -4.05
CA PHE A 57 -1.90 22.54 -3.33
C PHE A 57 -3.42 22.53 -3.39
N THR A 58 -3.99 22.23 -4.54
CA THR A 58 -5.44 22.15 -4.72
C THR A 58 -6.02 21.00 -3.91
N GLU A 59 -5.44 19.81 -4.02
CA GLU A 59 -5.86 18.61 -3.30
C GLU A 59 -5.73 18.79 -1.77
N GLY A 60 -4.60 19.32 -1.30
CA GLY A 60 -4.39 19.61 0.11
C GLY A 60 -5.43 20.58 0.68
N ARG A 61 -5.81 21.61 -0.11
CA ARG A 61 -6.86 22.57 0.28
C ARG A 61 -8.24 21.92 0.34
N LEU A 62 -8.56 21.02 -0.60
CA LEU A 62 -9.83 20.28 -0.61
C LEU A 62 -9.90 19.32 0.58
N ALA A 63 -8.85 18.53 0.80
CA ALA A 63 -8.76 17.60 1.91
C ALA A 63 -8.84 18.31 3.27
N ALA A 64 -8.14 19.43 3.45
CA ALA A 64 -8.17 20.20 4.68
C ALA A 64 -9.58 20.74 5.00
N LYS A 65 -10.29 21.28 4.01
CA LYS A 65 -11.68 21.75 4.20
C LYS A 65 -12.61 20.61 4.59
N ALA A 66 -12.47 19.46 3.95
CA ALA A 66 -13.28 18.30 4.22
C ALA A 66 -12.97 17.70 5.61
N ALA A 67 -11.71 17.69 6.01
CA ALA A 67 -11.28 17.24 7.32
C ALA A 67 -11.82 18.13 8.47
N VAL A 68 -11.79 19.46 8.29
CA VAL A 68 -12.42 20.39 9.26
C VAL A 68 -13.91 20.09 9.39
N LYS A 69 -14.63 19.98 8.28
CA LYS A 69 -16.06 19.63 8.30
C LYS A 69 -16.31 18.28 9.00
N TYR A 70 -15.47 17.27 8.72
CA TYR A 70 -15.53 15.98 9.37
C TYR A 70 -15.42 16.09 10.91
N ILE A 71 -14.42 16.84 11.38
CA ILE A 71 -14.19 17.05 12.82
C ILE A 71 -15.40 17.75 13.47
N GLU A 72 -15.95 18.76 12.83
CA GLU A 72 -17.12 19.49 13.31
C GLU A 72 -18.35 18.58 13.38
N ASP A 73 -18.61 17.78 12.36
CA ASP A 73 -19.76 16.87 12.28
C ASP A 73 -19.64 15.72 13.28
N GLN A 74 -18.42 15.18 13.51
CA GLN A 74 -18.17 14.08 14.46
C GLN A 74 -18.21 14.51 15.93
N LYS A 75 -18.29 15.83 16.22
CA LYS A 75 -18.28 16.39 17.59
C LYS A 75 -17.15 15.81 18.43
N ALA A 76 -15.94 15.96 17.92
CA ALA A 76 -14.64 15.49 18.42
C ALA A 76 -14.72 14.78 19.80
N ASN A 77 -14.92 13.47 19.80
CA ASN A 77 -14.73 12.69 21.00
C ASN A 77 -13.24 12.46 21.20
N ASP A 78 -12.78 12.53 22.44
CA ASP A 78 -11.40 12.16 22.77
C ASP A 78 -11.12 10.73 22.30
N ILE A 79 -10.32 10.57 21.26
CA ILE A 79 -9.87 9.26 20.80
C ILE A 79 -8.91 8.72 21.85
N LYS A 80 -9.30 7.63 22.52
CA LYS A 80 -8.44 6.94 23.48
C LYS A 80 -7.93 5.66 22.84
N VAL A 81 -6.60 5.56 22.78
CA VAL A 81 -5.91 4.33 22.40
C VAL A 81 -5.45 3.65 23.69
N SER A 82 -5.79 2.38 23.88
CA SER A 82 -5.35 1.62 25.05
C SER A 82 -3.92 1.12 24.87
N ASP A 83 -3.20 0.93 25.99
CA ASP A 83 -1.85 0.35 25.96
C ASP A 83 -1.84 -1.01 25.25
N LYS A 84 -2.88 -1.84 25.49
CA LYS A 84 -3.04 -3.12 24.81
C LYS A 84 -3.11 -2.98 23.29
N GLN A 85 -3.87 -2.02 22.76
CA GLN A 85 -3.91 -1.78 21.32
C GLN A 85 -2.53 -1.38 20.77
N CYS A 86 -1.79 -0.56 21.51
CA CYS A 86 -0.44 -0.18 21.14
C CYS A 86 0.49 -1.39 21.11
N ASP A 87 0.39 -2.28 22.08
CA ASP A 87 1.25 -3.46 22.18
C ASP A 87 0.89 -4.50 21.10
N ASP A 88 -0.40 -4.74 20.84
CA ASP A 88 -0.87 -5.61 19.74
C ASP A 88 -0.35 -5.07 18.36
N PHE A 89 -0.36 -3.76 18.15
CA PHE A 89 0.21 -3.14 16.95
C PHE A 89 1.73 -3.31 16.86
N LYS A 90 2.45 -3.11 17.96
CA LYS A 90 3.91 -3.31 18.00
C LYS A 90 4.27 -4.75 17.66
N GLU A 91 3.58 -5.71 18.26
CA GLU A 91 3.80 -7.14 17.96
C GLU A 91 3.62 -7.42 16.47
N THR A 92 2.54 -6.93 15.88
CA THR A 92 2.29 -7.08 14.45
C THR A 92 3.38 -6.43 13.60
N ILE A 93 3.72 -5.16 13.90
CA ILE A 93 4.69 -4.38 13.11
C ILE A 93 6.08 -4.99 13.17
N TYR A 94 6.51 -5.50 14.32
CA TYR A 94 7.86 -6.02 14.52
C TYR A 94 7.99 -7.52 14.27
N LYS A 95 6.91 -8.24 13.99
CA LYS A 95 6.92 -9.68 13.67
C LYS A 95 7.97 -10.08 12.62
N PRO A 96 8.23 -9.31 11.54
CA PRO A 96 9.28 -9.69 10.59
C PRO A 96 10.70 -9.73 11.19
N LEU A 97 11.01 -8.91 12.20
CA LEU A 97 12.30 -8.96 12.89
C LEU A 97 12.42 -10.24 13.73
N GLU A 98 11.32 -10.66 14.34
CA GLU A 98 11.25 -11.92 15.09
C GLU A 98 11.42 -13.13 14.16
N ASN A 99 10.70 -13.16 13.05
CA ASN A 99 10.80 -14.21 12.03
C ASN A 99 12.24 -14.41 11.58
N TYR A 100 12.97 -13.33 11.31
CA TYR A 100 14.39 -13.39 10.96
C TYR A 100 15.22 -13.94 12.11
N THR A 101 15.02 -13.45 13.32
CA THR A 101 15.81 -13.87 14.49
C THR A 101 15.65 -15.35 14.80
N VAL A 102 14.45 -15.89 14.66
CA VAL A 102 14.16 -17.33 14.84
C VAL A 102 14.74 -18.14 13.70
N GLY A 103 14.49 -17.74 12.45
CA GLY A 103 14.83 -18.54 11.28
C GLY A 103 16.28 -18.45 10.80
N ARG A 104 17.05 -17.43 11.23
CA ARG A 104 18.43 -17.24 10.76
C ARG A 104 19.39 -18.39 11.11
N ASN A 105 19.14 -19.08 12.20
CA ASN A 105 19.95 -20.20 12.66
C ASN A 105 19.70 -21.48 11.85
N GLU A 106 18.66 -21.51 11.03
CA GLU A 106 18.31 -22.63 10.16
C GLU A 106 18.94 -22.54 8.78
N ILE A 107 19.65 -21.43 8.50
CA ILE A 107 20.36 -21.23 7.23
C ILE A 107 21.63 -22.10 7.22
N THR A 108 21.66 -23.08 6.31
CA THR A 108 22.82 -23.96 6.13
C THR A 108 23.41 -23.75 4.73
N GLY A 109 24.56 -23.11 4.68
CA GLY A 109 25.37 -23.02 3.45
C GLY A 109 24.83 -22.13 2.34
N GLY A 110 23.91 -21.22 2.64
CA GLY A 110 23.32 -20.30 1.66
C GLY A 110 22.64 -19.09 2.29
N THR A 111 21.89 -18.35 1.50
CA THR A 111 21.14 -17.16 1.92
C THR A 111 19.63 -17.42 2.03
N VAL A 112 19.20 -18.65 1.80
CA VAL A 112 17.79 -19.03 1.81
C VAL A 112 17.45 -19.71 3.12
N SER A 113 16.46 -19.20 3.84
CA SER A 113 15.90 -19.83 5.05
C SER A 113 14.68 -20.69 4.68
N PRO A 114 14.49 -21.85 5.34
CA PRO A 114 13.25 -22.60 5.19
C PRO A 114 12.07 -21.97 5.96
N SER A 115 12.36 -21.04 6.88
CA SER A 115 11.38 -20.52 7.84
C SER A 115 10.88 -19.11 7.52
N TYR A 116 11.54 -18.40 6.63
CA TYR A 116 11.09 -17.08 6.21
C TYR A 116 11.52 -16.74 4.78
N ILE A 117 10.79 -15.83 4.15
CA ILE A 117 11.16 -15.18 2.89
C ILE A 117 11.77 -13.81 3.19
N SER A 118 12.91 -13.46 2.57
CA SER A 118 13.47 -12.12 2.73
C SER A 118 12.70 -11.08 1.91
N PRO A 119 12.71 -9.78 2.27
CA PRO A 119 12.06 -8.74 1.50
C PRO A 119 12.51 -8.68 0.04
N ILE A 120 13.80 -8.91 -0.22
CA ILE A 120 14.32 -8.93 -1.60
C ILE A 120 13.79 -10.11 -2.41
N GLN A 121 13.63 -11.28 -1.81
CA GLN A 121 13.03 -12.45 -2.47
C GLN A 121 11.57 -12.18 -2.81
N GLY A 122 10.82 -11.58 -1.87
CA GLY A 122 9.43 -11.18 -2.11
C GLY A 122 9.32 -10.15 -3.23
N LEU A 123 10.17 -9.13 -3.22
CA LEU A 123 10.22 -8.10 -4.27
C LEU A 123 10.52 -8.69 -5.66
N GLN A 124 11.49 -9.57 -5.75
CA GLN A 124 11.84 -10.23 -7.03
C GLN A 124 10.67 -11.07 -7.57
N ARG A 125 9.97 -11.78 -6.69
CA ARG A 125 8.76 -12.54 -7.08
C ARG A 125 7.65 -11.62 -7.55
N LEU A 126 7.38 -10.53 -6.80
CA LEU A 126 6.40 -9.52 -7.20
C LEU A 126 6.72 -8.94 -8.57
N GLN A 127 7.95 -8.49 -8.78
CA GLN A 127 8.39 -7.92 -10.05
C GLN A 127 8.23 -8.91 -11.21
N LYS A 128 8.58 -10.17 -10.99
CA LYS A 128 8.41 -11.22 -12.00
C LYS A 128 6.94 -11.48 -12.35
N ILE A 129 6.07 -11.55 -11.34
CA ILE A 129 4.63 -11.72 -11.55
C ILE A 129 4.06 -10.55 -12.36
N MET A 130 4.40 -9.33 -11.95
CA MET A 130 3.93 -8.12 -12.63
C MET A 130 4.43 -8.01 -14.07
N ASP A 131 5.69 -8.35 -14.32
CA ASP A 131 6.26 -8.32 -15.67
C ASP A 131 5.63 -9.39 -16.59
N GLU A 132 5.52 -10.63 -16.11
CA GLU A 132 5.09 -11.76 -16.94
C GLU A 132 3.56 -11.83 -17.16
N TYR A 133 2.77 -11.46 -16.15
CA TYR A 133 1.32 -11.70 -16.18
C TYR A 133 0.48 -10.42 -16.22
N VAL A 134 1.06 -9.27 -15.86
CA VAL A 134 0.30 -8.02 -15.74
C VAL A 134 0.68 -6.98 -16.80
N GLY A 135 1.42 -7.42 -17.83
CA GLY A 135 1.79 -6.56 -18.95
C GLY A 135 3.01 -5.70 -18.68
N GLY A 136 4.10 -6.32 -18.20
CA GLY A 136 5.37 -5.65 -18.02
C GLY A 136 6.13 -5.42 -19.33
N ILE A 137 7.32 -4.84 -19.18
CA ILE A 137 8.19 -4.43 -20.29
C ILE A 137 8.57 -5.62 -21.18
N SER A 138 8.87 -6.79 -20.59
CA SER A 138 9.28 -7.99 -21.32
C SER A 138 8.15 -8.54 -22.22
N TYR A 139 6.93 -8.15 -21.99
CA TYR A 139 5.75 -8.55 -22.74
C TYR A 139 5.10 -7.40 -23.51
N ASN A 140 5.86 -6.33 -23.78
CA ASN A 140 5.44 -5.17 -24.57
C ASN A 140 4.13 -4.53 -24.03
N TYR A 141 3.94 -4.56 -22.72
CA TYR A 141 2.73 -4.01 -22.05
C TYR A 141 1.41 -4.66 -22.49
N MET A 142 1.48 -5.86 -23.06
CA MET A 142 0.27 -6.58 -23.49
C MET A 142 -0.26 -7.48 -22.39
N THR A 143 -1.56 -7.46 -22.21
CA THR A 143 -2.26 -8.32 -21.26
C THR A 143 -3.50 -8.96 -21.90
N ASN A 144 -4.00 -9.98 -21.26
CA ASN A 144 -5.32 -10.54 -21.55
C ASN A 144 -5.94 -11.07 -20.25
N GLU A 145 -7.22 -11.38 -20.30
CA GLU A 145 -7.96 -11.81 -19.11
C GLU A 145 -7.34 -13.04 -18.42
N ASN A 146 -6.85 -14.01 -19.19
CA ASN A 146 -6.30 -15.25 -18.64
C ASN A 146 -4.97 -15.00 -17.92
N THR A 147 -4.09 -14.17 -18.51
CA THR A 147 -2.82 -13.79 -17.87
C THR A 147 -3.06 -12.97 -16.61
N LEU A 148 -4.02 -12.03 -16.63
CA LEU A 148 -4.37 -11.24 -15.45
C LEU A 148 -4.95 -12.10 -14.32
N LYS A 149 -5.84 -13.06 -14.62
CA LYS A 149 -6.35 -14.03 -13.64
C LYS A 149 -5.21 -14.85 -13.01
N LYS A 150 -4.26 -15.29 -13.84
CA LYS A 150 -3.09 -16.01 -13.32
C LYS A 150 -2.19 -15.12 -12.47
N GLY A 151 -2.01 -13.86 -12.86
CA GLY A 151 -1.30 -12.87 -12.06
C GLY A 151 -1.92 -12.69 -10.67
N LEU A 152 -3.24 -12.55 -10.58
CA LEU A 152 -3.97 -12.45 -9.31
C LEU A 152 -3.79 -13.69 -8.42
N GLU A 153 -3.84 -14.90 -9.00
CA GLU A 153 -3.60 -16.14 -8.26
C GLU A 153 -2.18 -16.19 -7.67
N LEU A 154 -1.17 -15.80 -8.47
CA LEU A 154 0.22 -15.77 -8.03
C LEU A 154 0.49 -14.68 -6.98
N LEU A 155 -0.21 -13.54 -7.07
CA LEU A 155 -0.15 -12.50 -6.04
C LEU A 155 -0.74 -12.98 -4.73
N ALA A 156 -1.87 -13.70 -4.76
CA ALA A 156 -2.45 -14.29 -3.55
C ALA A 156 -1.49 -15.28 -2.87
N TRP A 157 -0.79 -16.11 -3.63
CA TRP A 157 0.24 -17.00 -3.06
C TRP A 157 1.44 -16.23 -2.51
N LEU A 158 1.83 -15.12 -3.16
CA LEU A 158 2.88 -14.27 -2.62
C LEU A 158 2.46 -13.62 -1.31
N GLU A 159 1.22 -13.17 -1.20
CA GLU A 159 0.66 -12.58 0.02
C GLU A 159 0.72 -13.59 1.19
N GLU A 160 0.35 -14.85 0.95
CA GLU A 160 0.46 -15.93 1.96
C GLU A 160 1.93 -16.12 2.41
N ASP A 161 2.86 -16.18 1.46
CA ASP A 161 4.28 -16.33 1.79
C ASP A 161 4.84 -15.14 2.56
N LEU A 162 4.36 -13.92 2.29
CA LEU A 162 4.77 -12.70 2.98
C LEU A 162 4.32 -12.64 4.45
N GLU A 163 3.38 -13.49 4.88
CA GLU A 163 3.08 -13.64 6.31
C GLU A 163 4.31 -14.10 7.11
N ASN A 164 5.20 -14.82 6.45
CA ASN A 164 6.46 -15.30 7.02
C ASN A 164 7.67 -14.50 6.51
N VAL A 165 7.50 -13.23 6.15
CA VAL A 165 8.63 -12.38 5.77
C VAL A 165 9.54 -12.15 6.98
N GLY A 166 10.85 -12.30 6.79
CA GLY A 166 11.87 -12.04 7.81
C GLY A 166 12.68 -10.79 7.46
N ALA A 167 12.88 -9.90 8.42
CA ALA A 167 13.62 -8.66 8.26
C ALA A 167 14.82 -8.64 9.23
N GLU A 168 16.02 -8.41 8.73
CA GLU A 168 17.25 -8.38 9.52
C GLU A 168 17.39 -7.10 10.35
N ASP A 169 16.87 -6.00 9.81
CA ASP A 169 16.97 -4.67 10.40
C ASP A 169 15.72 -3.83 10.10
N TYR A 170 15.68 -2.60 10.60
CA TYR A 170 14.56 -1.69 10.39
C TYR A 170 14.39 -1.24 8.95
N HIS A 171 15.46 -1.22 8.16
CA HIS A 171 15.34 -0.91 6.73
C HIS A 171 14.63 -2.04 6.00
N GLN A 172 15.00 -3.28 6.26
CA GLN A 172 14.32 -4.46 5.74
C GLN A 172 12.89 -4.59 6.27
N LEU A 173 12.65 -4.19 7.52
CA LEU A 173 11.30 -4.12 8.08
C LEU A 173 10.39 -3.19 7.28
N MET A 174 10.87 -1.99 6.95
CA MET A 174 10.13 -1.07 6.07
C MET A 174 9.85 -1.69 4.70
N ARG A 175 10.85 -2.37 4.10
CA ARG A 175 10.68 -3.07 2.82
C ARG A 175 9.67 -4.22 2.89
N ALA A 176 9.64 -4.94 3.99
CA ALA A 176 8.65 -6.00 4.22
C ALA A 176 7.22 -5.44 4.24
N TRP A 177 7.02 -4.30 4.89
CA TRP A 177 5.72 -3.63 4.91
C TRP A 177 5.34 -3.01 3.57
N GLU A 178 6.28 -2.42 2.82
CA GLU A 178 6.05 -1.95 1.46
C GLU A 178 5.57 -3.05 0.51
N LEU A 179 6.02 -4.29 0.74
CA LEU A 179 5.61 -5.44 -0.10
C LEU A 179 4.21 -5.95 0.24
N LYS A 180 3.75 -5.79 1.49
CA LYS A 180 2.43 -6.24 1.93
C LYS A 180 1.30 -5.30 1.49
N HIS A 181 1.63 -4.08 1.09
CA HIS A 181 0.70 -3.02 0.67
C HIS A 181 0.90 -2.60 -0.78
#